data_d2dc3f99a13e60106fa7b731a4a61e1d
#
_entry.id   d2dc3f99a13e60106fa7b731a4a61e1d
#
_cell.length_a   1.000
_cell.length_b   1.000
_cell.length_c   1.000
_cell.angle_alpha   90.00
_cell.angle_beta   90.00
_cell.angle_gamma   90.00
#
_symmetry.space_group_name_H-M   'P 1'
#
loop_
_entity.id
_entity.type
_entity.pdbx_description
1 polymer ?
#
loop_
_entity_poly.entity_id
_entity_poly.type
_entity_poly.pdbx_seq_one_letter_code
_entity_poly.pdbx_strand_id
1 'polypeptide(L)'
;MLRLGITGGIGSGKSVVSKTLSVLGIPVYDCDSRAKWLQENDADVRQKIMKLLGDDVYEGQRLNRKKMAAKIFSDAALLTKVEGIVHPAVENDFNQWCSEQKKDIVALESAILYECGLNNKCIDKVCLVYAPTETRIERVARRDSANIEEIRRRMANQANDDDKIKIADFVVKNYSNHSIICQVLEMMVKAREEWK
;
A
#
# COMPACT_ATOMS: atom_id res chain seq x y z
N MET A 1 -16.46 11.85 -6.41
CA MET A 1 -15.19 11.75 -5.64
C MET A 1 -14.22 10.90 -6.43
N LEU A 2 -13.06 11.44 -6.82
CA LEU A 2 -11.96 10.70 -7.47
C LEU A 2 -11.15 9.94 -6.41
N ARG A 3 -10.94 8.66 -6.62
CA ARG A 3 -10.14 7.78 -5.77
C ARG A 3 -8.80 7.49 -6.43
N LEU A 4 -7.74 8.11 -5.92
CA LEU A 4 -6.39 8.02 -6.48
C LEU A 4 -5.57 6.96 -5.72
N GLY A 5 -5.15 5.89 -6.39
CA GLY A 5 -4.23 4.90 -5.83
C GLY A 5 -2.78 5.36 -5.94
N ILE A 6 -2.05 5.32 -4.84
CA ILE A 6 -0.61 5.60 -4.80
C ILE A 6 0.12 4.28 -4.57
N THR A 7 0.89 3.84 -5.55
CA THR A 7 1.65 2.60 -5.47
C THR A 7 3.11 2.76 -5.89
N GLY A 8 3.89 1.71 -5.74
CA GLY A 8 5.31 1.66 -6.12
C GLY A 8 6.07 0.73 -5.20
N GLY A 9 7.21 0.25 -5.65
CA GLY A 9 8.03 -0.72 -4.93
C GLY A 9 8.54 -0.19 -3.58
N ILE A 10 8.97 -1.10 -2.72
CA ILE A 10 9.62 -0.74 -1.45
C ILE A 10 10.81 0.20 -1.73
N GLY A 11 10.93 1.29 -0.96
CA GLY A 11 11.98 2.31 -1.15
C GLY A 11 11.72 3.31 -2.27
N SER A 12 10.62 3.23 -3.03
CA SER A 12 10.30 4.19 -4.09
C SER A 12 9.97 5.60 -3.59
N GLY A 13 9.49 5.73 -2.34
CA GLY A 13 9.14 7.00 -1.72
C GLY A 13 7.66 7.36 -1.79
N LYS A 14 6.76 6.39 -1.86
CA LYS A 14 5.30 6.58 -1.77
C LYS A 14 4.89 7.52 -0.64
N SER A 15 5.44 7.31 0.55
CA SER A 15 5.13 8.12 1.74
C SER A 15 5.45 9.62 1.57
N VAL A 16 6.41 9.98 0.71
CA VAL A 16 6.68 11.40 0.39
C VAL A 16 5.56 11.97 -0.47
N VAL A 17 5.12 11.22 -1.48
CA VAL A 17 3.98 11.60 -2.33
C VAL A 17 2.70 11.70 -1.50
N SER A 18 2.41 10.70 -0.66
CA SER A 18 1.25 10.66 0.24
C SER A 18 1.25 11.85 1.21
N LYS A 19 2.42 12.18 1.79
CA LYS A 19 2.56 13.35 2.65
C LYS A 19 2.36 14.66 1.88
N THR A 20 2.87 14.77 0.65
CA THR A 20 2.65 15.94 -0.20
C THR A 20 1.16 16.14 -0.49
N LEU A 21 0.44 15.07 -0.84
CA LEU A 21 -1.01 15.10 -1.04
C LEU A 21 -1.76 15.54 0.23
N SER A 22 -1.36 15.02 1.40
CA SER A 22 -1.96 15.40 2.69
C SER A 22 -1.76 16.90 2.98
N VAL A 23 -0.58 17.46 2.71
CA VAL A 23 -0.30 18.89 2.85
C VAL A 23 -1.17 19.73 1.90
N LEU A 24 -1.47 19.21 0.71
CA LEU A 24 -2.39 19.84 -0.25
C LEU A 24 -3.87 19.67 0.12
N GLY A 25 -4.16 19.09 1.29
CA GLY A 25 -5.52 18.89 1.79
C GLY A 25 -6.27 17.71 1.17
N ILE A 26 -5.56 16.78 0.53
CA ILE A 26 -6.11 15.52 0.03
C ILE A 26 -6.03 14.48 1.14
N PRO A 27 -7.16 13.90 1.60
CA PRO A 27 -7.13 12.81 2.56
C PRO A 27 -6.42 11.58 1.98
N VAL A 28 -5.55 10.95 2.77
CA VAL A 28 -4.80 9.77 2.36
C VAL A 28 -5.10 8.61 3.31
N TYR A 29 -5.54 7.50 2.75
CA TYR A 29 -5.76 6.24 3.44
C TYR A 29 -4.51 5.35 3.29
N ASP A 30 -3.87 5.01 4.40
CA ASP A 30 -2.69 4.14 4.45
C ASP A 30 -3.14 2.69 4.66
N CYS A 31 -3.13 1.88 3.59
CA CYS A 31 -3.54 0.47 3.63
C CYS A 31 -2.73 -0.36 4.62
N ASP A 32 -1.42 -0.15 4.70
CA ASP A 32 -0.55 -0.97 5.55
C ASP A 32 -0.87 -0.75 7.04
N SER A 33 -1.08 0.51 7.42
CA SER A 33 -1.47 0.86 8.79
C SER A 33 -2.88 0.38 9.12
N ARG A 34 -3.82 0.53 8.19
CA ARG A 34 -5.21 0.10 8.40
C ARG A 34 -5.35 -1.42 8.43
N ALA A 35 -4.66 -2.15 7.55
CA ALA A 35 -4.61 -3.60 7.60
C ALA A 35 -4.11 -4.11 8.97
N LYS A 36 -3.06 -3.47 9.50
CA LYS A 36 -2.55 -3.78 10.84
C LYS A 36 -3.58 -3.51 11.93
N TRP A 37 -4.26 -2.39 11.83
CA TRP A 37 -5.29 -2.00 12.79
C TRP A 37 -6.49 -2.96 12.75
N LEU A 38 -6.99 -3.30 11.55
CA LEU A 38 -8.10 -4.25 11.36
C LEU A 38 -7.77 -5.64 11.91
N GLN A 39 -6.57 -6.14 11.67
CA GLN A 39 -6.13 -7.41 12.23
C GLN A 39 -6.14 -7.43 13.76
N GLU A 40 -6.03 -6.30 14.43
CA GLU A 40 -6.01 -6.20 15.90
C GLU A 40 -7.35 -5.77 16.50
N ASN A 41 -8.17 -5.02 15.78
CA ASN A 41 -9.35 -4.35 16.33
C ASN A 41 -10.68 -4.77 15.70
N ASP A 42 -10.68 -5.34 14.49
CA ASP A 42 -11.89 -5.86 13.87
C ASP A 42 -12.17 -7.28 14.39
N ALA A 43 -13.34 -7.48 15.00
CA ALA A 43 -13.70 -8.73 15.66
C ALA A 43 -13.83 -9.90 14.65
N ASP A 44 -14.37 -9.65 13.45
CA ASP A 44 -14.57 -10.66 12.42
C ASP A 44 -13.22 -11.09 11.81
N VAL A 45 -12.36 -10.11 11.49
CA VAL A 45 -11.00 -10.37 11.00
C VAL A 45 -10.21 -11.19 12.02
N ARG A 46 -10.25 -10.81 13.30
CA ARG A 46 -9.56 -11.53 14.38
C ARG A 46 -10.05 -12.98 14.48
N GLN A 47 -11.36 -13.17 14.53
CA GLN A 47 -11.96 -14.49 14.65
C GLN A 47 -11.57 -15.39 13.47
N LYS A 48 -11.59 -14.87 12.25
CA LYS A 48 -11.17 -15.61 11.04
C LYS A 48 -9.69 -15.96 11.06
N ILE A 49 -8.83 -15.04 11.50
CA ILE A 49 -7.38 -15.30 11.63
C ILE A 49 -7.13 -16.36 12.72
N MET A 50 -7.76 -16.26 13.89
CA MET A 50 -7.63 -17.26 14.96
C MET A 50 -8.12 -18.63 14.50
N LYS A 51 -9.25 -18.71 13.81
CA LYS A 51 -9.78 -19.98 13.25
C LYS A 51 -8.80 -20.60 12.24
N LEU A 52 -8.08 -19.78 11.48
CA LEU A 52 -7.16 -20.24 10.44
C LEU A 52 -5.79 -20.63 11.00
N LEU A 53 -5.24 -19.83 11.94
CA LEU A 53 -3.86 -19.94 12.40
C LEU A 53 -3.72 -20.42 13.84
N GLY A 54 -4.83 -20.52 14.59
CA GLY A 54 -4.85 -20.81 16.01
C GLY A 54 -4.80 -19.55 16.87
N ASP A 55 -5.29 -19.67 18.10
CA ASP A 55 -5.43 -18.55 19.03
C ASP A 55 -4.08 -18.00 19.53
N ASP A 56 -3.04 -18.82 19.47
CA ASP A 56 -1.68 -18.50 19.92
C ASP A 56 -1.00 -17.42 19.09
N VAL A 57 -1.56 -17.03 17.93
CA VAL A 57 -1.07 -15.90 17.13
C VAL A 57 -1.43 -14.55 17.74
N TYR A 58 -2.32 -14.52 18.74
CA TYR A 58 -2.66 -13.31 19.48
C TYR A 58 -2.18 -13.38 20.94
N GLU A 59 -1.73 -12.25 21.45
CA GLU A 59 -1.40 -12.00 22.85
C GLU A 59 -2.38 -10.92 23.37
N GLY A 60 -3.50 -11.39 23.94
CA GLY A 60 -4.63 -10.52 24.25
C GLY A 60 -5.25 -9.93 22.98
N GLN A 61 -5.19 -8.61 22.85
CA GLN A 61 -5.69 -7.93 21.64
C GLN A 61 -4.62 -7.76 20.54
N ARG A 62 -3.35 -7.96 20.85
CA ARG A 62 -2.26 -7.72 19.90
C ARG A 62 -1.95 -8.97 19.09
N LEU A 63 -1.78 -8.78 17.78
CA LEU A 63 -1.31 -9.84 16.88
C LEU A 63 0.21 -10.02 17.05
N ASN A 64 0.64 -11.24 17.41
CA ASN A 64 2.04 -11.62 17.37
C ASN A 64 2.49 -11.86 15.91
N ARG A 65 2.93 -10.78 15.26
CA ARG A 65 3.32 -10.78 13.84
C ARG A 65 4.45 -11.74 13.53
N LYS A 66 5.35 -12.01 14.50
CA LYS A 66 6.44 -12.98 14.32
C LYS A 66 5.90 -14.39 14.26
N LYS A 67 4.99 -14.76 15.15
CA LYS A 67 4.32 -16.09 15.13
C LYS A 67 3.48 -16.27 13.87
N MET A 68 2.69 -15.26 13.50
CA MET A 68 1.91 -15.30 12.26
C MET A 68 2.83 -15.46 11.06
N ALA A 69 3.87 -14.64 10.92
CA ALA A 69 4.83 -14.73 9.83
C ALA A 69 5.50 -16.11 9.77
N ALA A 70 5.89 -16.71 10.91
CA ALA A 70 6.48 -18.03 10.94
C ALA A 70 5.52 -19.12 10.42
N LYS A 71 4.21 -19.00 10.71
CA LYS A 71 3.20 -19.97 10.23
C LYS A 71 2.95 -19.83 8.73
N ILE A 72 2.87 -18.61 8.19
CA ILE A 72 2.56 -18.37 6.78
C ILE A 72 3.79 -18.43 5.86
N PHE A 73 5.01 -18.25 6.40
CA PHE A 73 6.23 -18.23 5.59
C PHE A 73 6.53 -19.55 4.89
N SER A 74 6.14 -20.66 5.51
CA SER A 74 6.36 -22.03 4.98
C SER A 74 5.16 -22.58 4.19
N ASP A 75 4.05 -21.83 4.10
CA ASP A 75 2.81 -22.29 3.47
C ASP A 75 2.16 -21.17 2.65
N ALA A 76 2.40 -21.19 1.33
CA ALA A 76 1.83 -20.22 0.40
C ALA A 76 0.29 -20.26 0.35
N ALA A 77 -0.31 -21.44 0.56
CA ALA A 77 -1.78 -21.56 0.60
C ALA A 77 -2.34 -20.89 1.86
N LEU A 78 -1.61 -20.95 2.97
CA LEU A 78 -1.99 -20.28 4.21
C LEU A 78 -1.87 -18.77 4.08
N LEU A 79 -0.81 -18.28 3.42
CA LEU A 79 -0.66 -16.85 3.09
C LEU A 79 -1.85 -16.35 2.28
N THR A 80 -2.21 -17.03 1.18
CA THR A 80 -3.36 -16.68 0.34
C THR A 80 -4.68 -16.65 1.12
N LYS A 81 -4.88 -17.57 2.08
CA LYS A 81 -6.07 -17.55 2.93
C LYS A 81 -6.09 -16.34 3.88
N VAL A 82 -4.95 -15.96 4.46
CA VAL A 82 -4.84 -14.77 5.30
C VAL A 82 -5.11 -13.50 4.46
N GLU A 83 -4.54 -13.41 3.28
CA GLU A 83 -4.81 -12.32 2.33
C GLU A 83 -6.29 -12.24 1.96
N GLY A 84 -6.95 -13.39 1.73
CA GLY A 84 -8.38 -13.50 1.49
C GLY A 84 -9.27 -13.04 2.65
N ILE A 85 -8.74 -12.96 3.87
CA ILE A 85 -9.43 -12.37 5.03
C ILE A 85 -9.16 -10.86 5.10
N VAL A 86 -7.89 -10.46 4.95
CA VAL A 86 -7.46 -9.08 5.22
C VAL A 86 -7.80 -8.12 4.07
N HIS A 87 -7.62 -8.53 2.80
CA HIS A 87 -7.85 -7.63 1.66
C HIS A 87 -9.31 -7.17 1.55
N PRO A 88 -10.33 -8.06 1.66
CA PRO A 88 -11.73 -7.61 1.65
C PRO A 88 -12.07 -6.70 2.85
N ALA A 89 -11.48 -6.93 4.01
CA ALA A 89 -11.69 -6.08 5.17
C ALA A 89 -11.13 -4.67 4.95
N VAL A 90 -9.93 -4.55 4.35
CA VAL A 90 -9.33 -3.26 3.97
C VAL A 90 -10.16 -2.57 2.89
N GLU A 91 -10.66 -3.30 1.89
CA GLU A 91 -11.52 -2.75 0.83
C GLU A 91 -12.81 -2.15 1.41
N ASN A 92 -13.47 -2.88 2.32
CA ASN A 92 -14.68 -2.41 2.99
C ASN A 92 -14.40 -1.20 3.88
N ASP A 93 -13.34 -1.23 4.68
CA ASP A 93 -12.92 -0.13 5.54
C ASP A 93 -12.57 1.13 4.72
N PHE A 94 -11.89 0.97 3.59
CA PHE A 94 -11.62 2.08 2.68
C PHE A 94 -12.89 2.68 2.08
N ASN A 95 -13.83 1.84 1.64
CA ASN A 95 -15.10 2.32 1.09
C ASN A 95 -15.93 3.08 2.14
N GLN A 96 -15.97 2.60 3.38
CA GLN A 96 -16.59 3.30 4.49
C GLN A 96 -15.88 4.63 4.77
N TRP A 97 -14.55 4.61 4.90
CA TRP A 97 -13.75 5.81 5.10
C TRP A 97 -13.97 6.85 3.99
N CYS A 98 -14.08 6.43 2.71
CA CYS A 98 -14.41 7.33 1.61
C CYS A 98 -15.76 8.01 1.81
N SER A 99 -16.78 7.30 2.28
CA SER A 99 -18.13 7.86 2.49
C SER A 99 -18.17 8.98 3.54
N GLU A 100 -17.19 8.99 4.44
CA GLU A 100 -17.04 10.02 5.49
C GLU A 100 -16.28 11.25 5.01
N GLN A 101 -15.61 11.17 3.84
CA GLN A 101 -14.84 12.29 3.30
C GLN A 101 -15.72 13.30 2.58
N LYS A 102 -15.41 14.59 2.76
CA LYS A 102 -16.11 15.72 2.08
C LYS A 102 -15.27 16.33 0.95
N LYS A 103 -14.26 15.62 0.48
CA LYS A 103 -13.35 16.09 -0.56
C LYS A 103 -13.67 15.46 -1.91
N ASP A 104 -13.45 16.18 -2.98
CA ASP A 104 -13.66 15.68 -4.34
C ASP A 104 -12.63 14.63 -4.76
N ILE A 105 -11.49 14.60 -4.08
CA ILE A 105 -10.38 13.67 -4.32
C ILE A 105 -9.93 13.10 -2.98
N VAL A 106 -9.72 11.79 -2.96
CA VAL A 106 -9.05 11.05 -1.87
C VAL A 106 -7.96 10.19 -2.45
N ALA A 107 -6.97 9.84 -1.63
CA ALA A 107 -5.90 8.94 -2.04
C ALA A 107 -5.85 7.69 -1.16
N LEU A 108 -5.42 6.58 -1.74
CA LEU A 108 -5.12 5.33 -1.05
C LEU A 108 -3.67 4.96 -1.34
N GLU A 109 -2.86 4.78 -0.30
CA GLU A 109 -1.48 4.30 -0.42
C GLU A 109 -1.42 2.79 -0.18
N SER A 110 -0.85 2.04 -1.14
CA SER A 110 -0.54 0.62 -0.98
C SER A 110 0.69 0.22 -1.80
N ALA A 111 1.58 -0.57 -1.21
CA ALA A 111 2.73 -1.14 -1.92
C ALA A 111 2.35 -2.30 -2.84
N ILE A 112 1.19 -2.91 -2.62
CA ILE A 112 0.66 -4.10 -3.32
C ILE A 112 -0.70 -3.82 -3.98
N LEU A 113 -0.91 -2.59 -4.46
CA LEU A 113 -2.19 -2.14 -5.01
C LEU A 113 -2.68 -3.02 -6.15
N TYR A 114 -1.80 -3.40 -7.06
CA TYR A 114 -2.11 -4.27 -8.19
C TYR A 114 -2.25 -5.73 -7.77
N GLU A 115 -1.35 -6.19 -6.91
CA GLU A 115 -1.27 -7.56 -6.44
C GLU A 115 -2.53 -7.97 -5.64
N CYS A 116 -3.09 -7.05 -4.85
CA CYS A 116 -4.33 -7.29 -4.11
C CYS A 116 -5.62 -6.95 -4.90
N GLY A 117 -5.48 -6.45 -6.13
CA GLY A 117 -6.60 -6.15 -7.02
C GLY A 117 -7.43 -4.92 -6.64
N LEU A 118 -6.98 -4.09 -5.69
CA LEU A 118 -7.68 -2.87 -5.27
C LEU A 118 -7.77 -1.83 -6.40
N ASN A 119 -6.78 -1.82 -7.32
CA ASN A 119 -6.78 -0.94 -8.50
C ASN A 119 -8.04 -1.09 -9.36
N ASN A 120 -8.58 -2.31 -9.50
CA ASN A 120 -9.75 -2.59 -10.33
C ASN A 120 -11.08 -2.50 -9.56
N LYS A 121 -11.03 -2.48 -8.22
CA LYS A 121 -12.23 -2.58 -7.38
C LYS A 121 -12.70 -1.24 -6.83
N CYS A 122 -11.78 -0.40 -6.40
CA CYS A 122 -12.13 0.79 -5.66
C CYS A 122 -11.29 2.03 -5.97
N ILE A 123 -10.44 1.97 -7.01
CA ILE A 123 -9.57 3.06 -7.44
C ILE A 123 -9.93 3.48 -8.87
N ASP A 124 -10.00 4.78 -9.12
CA ASP A 124 -10.33 5.34 -10.43
C ASP A 124 -9.07 5.61 -11.26
N LYS A 125 -7.99 6.08 -10.63
CA LYS A 125 -6.71 6.40 -11.26
C LYS A 125 -5.55 5.94 -10.39
N VAL A 126 -4.46 5.48 -11.01
CA VAL A 126 -3.28 5.00 -10.29
C VAL A 126 -2.07 5.87 -10.59
N CYS A 127 -1.42 6.32 -9.52
CA CYS A 127 -0.11 6.97 -9.55
C CYS A 127 0.97 5.97 -9.09
N LEU A 128 1.89 5.65 -9.97
CA LEU A 128 3.09 4.88 -9.65
C LEU A 128 4.21 5.83 -9.20
N VAL A 129 4.74 5.62 -8.02
CA VAL A 129 5.96 6.28 -7.53
C VAL A 129 7.16 5.41 -7.91
N TYR A 130 7.96 5.88 -8.85
CA TYR A 130 9.08 5.14 -9.42
C TYR A 130 10.43 5.66 -8.94
N ALA A 131 11.31 4.75 -8.60
CA ALA A 131 12.74 5.00 -8.43
C ALA A 131 13.53 3.76 -8.88
N PRO A 132 14.75 3.92 -9.46
CA PRO A 132 15.61 2.81 -9.87
C PRO A 132 15.90 1.84 -8.71
N THR A 133 16.03 0.56 -9.03
CA THR A 133 16.17 -0.52 -8.03
C THR A 133 17.31 -0.27 -7.04
N GLU A 134 18.49 0.13 -7.53
CA GLU A 134 19.64 0.37 -6.64
C GLU A 134 19.39 1.55 -5.70
N THR A 135 18.78 2.63 -6.19
CA THR A 135 18.35 3.77 -5.35
C THR A 135 17.37 3.33 -4.26
N ARG A 136 16.44 2.43 -4.57
CA ARG A 136 15.47 1.89 -3.61
C ARG A 136 16.16 1.02 -2.56
N ILE A 137 17.10 0.16 -2.97
CA ILE A 137 17.90 -0.69 -2.07
C ILE A 137 18.67 0.18 -1.07
N GLU A 138 19.40 1.19 -1.57
CA GLU A 138 20.18 2.11 -0.72
C GLU A 138 19.30 2.82 0.32
N ARG A 139 18.12 3.29 -0.09
CA ARG A 139 17.17 3.96 0.81
C ARG A 139 16.63 3.03 1.90
N VAL A 140 16.26 1.81 1.54
CA VAL A 140 15.75 0.82 2.48
C VAL A 140 16.85 0.36 3.44
N ALA A 141 18.05 0.09 2.92
CA ALA A 141 19.19 -0.29 3.75
C ALA A 141 19.51 0.77 4.81
N ARG A 142 19.52 2.07 4.41
CA ARG A 142 19.75 3.19 5.34
C ARG A 142 18.63 3.34 6.37
N ARG A 143 17.35 3.19 5.96
CA ARG A 143 16.19 3.40 6.83
C ARG A 143 16.03 2.27 7.85
N ASP A 144 16.16 1.02 7.40
CA ASP A 144 15.81 -0.18 8.17
C ASP A 144 17.03 -0.85 8.79
N SER A 145 18.26 -0.41 8.47
CA SER A 145 19.53 -1.09 8.80
C SER A 145 19.51 -2.57 8.38
N ALA A 146 18.84 -2.87 7.27
CA ALA A 146 18.60 -4.22 6.79
C ALA A 146 19.68 -4.66 5.81
N ASN A 147 19.92 -5.99 5.74
CA ASN A 147 20.83 -6.59 4.78
C ASN A 147 20.23 -6.48 3.34
N ILE A 148 21.11 -6.22 2.38
CA ILE A 148 20.74 -6.06 0.95
C ILE A 148 20.03 -7.31 0.42
N GLU A 149 20.44 -8.51 0.80
CA GLU A 149 19.79 -9.76 0.36
C GLU A 149 18.35 -9.89 0.88
N GLU A 150 18.12 -9.47 2.13
CA GLU A 150 16.77 -9.42 2.69
C GLU A 150 15.89 -8.42 1.94
N ILE A 151 16.46 -7.24 1.62
CA ILE A 151 15.76 -6.22 0.84
C ILE A 151 15.40 -6.76 -0.55
N ARG A 152 16.32 -7.40 -1.25
CA ARG A 152 16.08 -8.01 -2.57
C ARG A 152 14.99 -9.09 -2.50
N ARG A 153 14.97 -9.94 -1.47
CA ARG A 153 13.90 -10.93 -1.25
C ARG A 153 12.54 -10.25 -1.05
N ARG A 154 12.46 -9.17 -0.28
CA ARG A 154 11.22 -8.41 -0.11
C ARG A 154 10.75 -7.75 -1.40
N MET A 155 11.67 -7.28 -2.24
CA MET A 155 11.39 -6.70 -3.56
C MET A 155 10.88 -7.76 -4.55
N ALA A 156 11.42 -8.98 -4.51
CA ALA A 156 11.01 -10.08 -5.39
C ALA A 156 9.55 -10.53 -5.19
N ASN A 157 8.96 -10.22 -4.02
CA ASN A 157 7.55 -10.47 -3.73
C ASN A 157 6.60 -9.38 -4.28
N GLN A 158 7.12 -8.35 -4.93
CA GLN A 158 6.34 -7.31 -5.57
C GLN A 158 6.39 -7.46 -7.09
N ALA A 159 5.30 -7.12 -7.78
CA ALA A 159 5.29 -7.07 -9.24
C ALA A 159 6.32 -6.08 -9.79
N ASN A 160 6.82 -6.35 -10.98
CA ASN A 160 7.87 -5.53 -11.62
C ASN A 160 7.35 -4.09 -11.86
N ASP A 161 8.14 -3.10 -11.46
CA ASP A 161 7.79 -1.70 -11.64
C ASP A 161 7.76 -1.30 -13.13
N ASP A 162 8.55 -1.93 -14.02
CA ASP A 162 8.52 -1.67 -15.47
C ASP A 162 7.19 -2.05 -16.10
N ASP A 163 6.52 -3.09 -15.58
CA ASP A 163 5.18 -3.46 -16.03
C ASP A 163 4.13 -2.53 -15.44
N LYS A 164 4.30 -2.11 -14.19
CA LYS A 164 3.42 -1.13 -13.55
C LYS A 164 3.45 0.24 -14.24
N ILE A 165 4.61 0.67 -14.77
CA ILE A 165 4.74 1.93 -15.54
C ILE A 165 3.81 1.93 -16.75
N LYS A 166 3.63 0.80 -17.43
CA LYS A 166 2.82 0.70 -18.65
C LYS A 166 1.32 0.84 -18.40
N ILE A 167 0.88 0.54 -17.19
CA ILE A 167 -0.55 0.47 -16.82
C ILE A 167 -0.97 1.55 -15.81
N ALA A 168 -0.03 2.33 -15.28
CA ALA A 168 -0.34 3.44 -14.37
C ALA A 168 -0.81 4.67 -15.16
N ASP A 169 -1.82 5.37 -14.66
CA ASP A 169 -2.30 6.63 -15.24
C ASP A 169 -1.28 7.76 -15.07
N PHE A 170 -0.57 7.76 -13.95
CA PHE A 170 0.46 8.76 -13.62
C PHE A 170 1.73 8.08 -13.10
N VAL A 171 2.88 8.65 -13.45
CA VAL A 171 4.18 8.22 -12.93
C VAL A 171 4.90 9.39 -12.29
N VAL A 172 5.17 9.29 -10.99
CA VAL A 172 6.00 10.25 -10.24
C VAL A 172 7.40 9.68 -10.10
N LYS A 173 8.38 10.32 -10.74
CA LYS A 173 9.79 9.92 -10.69
C LYS A 173 10.46 10.49 -9.44
N ASN A 174 10.96 9.61 -8.58
CA ASN A 174 11.62 9.97 -7.33
C ASN A 174 13.11 9.58 -7.36
N TYR A 175 13.87 10.19 -8.24
CA TYR A 175 15.33 10.03 -8.34
C TYR A 175 15.96 11.24 -9.05
N SER A 176 17.25 11.44 -8.86
CA SER A 176 18.01 12.58 -9.45
C SER A 176 17.35 13.93 -9.11
N ASN A 177 17.26 14.81 -10.10
CA ASN A 177 16.77 16.19 -9.94
C ASN A 177 15.25 16.32 -10.16
N HIS A 178 14.46 15.23 -10.09
CA HIS A 178 13.02 15.30 -10.26
C HIS A 178 12.35 15.80 -8.97
N SER A 179 11.73 16.96 -9.01
CA SER A 179 10.92 17.48 -7.90
C SER A 179 9.64 16.69 -7.76
N ILE A 180 9.46 15.98 -6.65
CA ILE A 180 8.20 15.29 -6.34
C ILE A 180 7.05 16.29 -6.24
N ILE A 181 7.27 17.44 -5.60
CA ILE A 181 6.21 18.45 -5.38
C ILE A 181 5.67 18.94 -6.71
N CYS A 182 6.53 19.31 -7.66
CA CYS A 182 6.09 19.77 -8.97
C CYS A 182 5.30 18.69 -9.71
N GLN A 183 5.81 17.45 -9.73
CA GLN A 183 5.12 16.34 -10.39
C GLN A 183 3.76 16.02 -9.74
N VAL A 184 3.65 16.10 -8.41
CA VAL A 184 2.38 15.90 -7.71
C VAL A 184 1.39 17.01 -8.06
N LEU A 185 1.83 18.27 -8.13
CA LEU A 185 0.97 19.38 -8.52
C LEU A 185 0.47 19.23 -9.97
N GLU A 186 1.35 18.88 -10.91
CA GLU A 186 0.98 18.60 -12.31
C GLU A 186 0.00 17.42 -12.41
N MET A 187 0.25 16.34 -11.69
CA MET A 187 -0.66 15.20 -11.60
C MET A 187 -2.04 15.62 -11.09
N MET A 188 -2.11 16.44 -10.04
CA MET A 188 -3.37 16.89 -9.46
C MET A 188 -4.18 17.79 -10.41
N VAL A 189 -3.51 18.61 -11.23
CA VAL A 189 -4.16 19.40 -12.28
C VAL A 189 -4.80 18.46 -13.32
N LYS A 190 -4.01 17.54 -13.87
CA LYS A 190 -4.50 16.56 -14.87
C LYS A 190 -5.64 15.69 -14.33
N ALA A 191 -5.49 15.15 -13.10
CA ALA A 191 -6.52 14.33 -12.49
C ALA A 191 -7.85 15.08 -12.33
N ARG A 192 -7.82 16.39 -12.04
CA ARG A 192 -9.03 17.22 -11.94
C ARG A 192 -9.66 17.53 -13.30
N GLU A 193 -8.84 17.70 -14.34
CA GLU A 193 -9.32 17.96 -15.70
C GLU A 193 -10.01 16.74 -16.31
N GLU A 194 -9.43 15.55 -16.10
CA GLU A 194 -9.98 14.29 -16.61
C GLU A 194 -11.19 13.78 -15.83
N TRP A 195 -11.43 14.29 -14.61
CA TRP A 195 -12.53 13.85 -13.74
C TRP A 195 -13.81 14.70 -13.90
N LYS A 196 -13.76 15.79 -14.63
CA LYS A 196 -14.95 16.59 -14.94
C LYS A 196 -15.83 15.92 -16.00
#